data_f1308cb4e5301aa1bb68a512639de515
#
_entry.id   f1308cb4e5301aa1bb68a512639de515
#
_cell.length_a   1.000
_cell.length_b   1.000
_cell.length_c   1.000
_cell.angle_alpha   90.00
_cell.angle_beta   90.00
_cell.angle_gamma   90.00
#
_symmetry.space_group_name_H-M   'P 1'
#
loop_
_entity.id
_entity.type
_entity.pdbx_description
1 polymer ?
#
loop_
_entity_poly.entity_id
_entity_poly.type
_entity_poly.pdbx_seq_one_letter_code
_entity_poly.pdbx_strand_id
1 'polypeptide(L)'
;MKKNRFKILTVACVVGANLIFSSCVDNLLNQTPGGELASSLYWKTESDAEYAVNGVYSQARAMFNRDYVFDGNTEYLRFRGNVGTSQATGDRSIAYRSGSYNNPSSTYGSSFDNYYQYAYATVNRANYAIQNIEKMLPDAKTEESKAKLEAFIGEARMLRGMAYFRLISMWGDVPYFDRIIESNDEVANISRTSITEIKQHIYDDFTYAWEKLPAKPVALGRFTKWGALAFRGKLQLFWACWNRTSWPWDTPVSPDGGWPELDTFTPNASESAQAYKDAAADFKKVIEESGISLFRNGEPGDWGEMGGCEVLPNYFYLFLPTANADPELMVGFTHGGTGTGQGEELMRDFGTRATEGSQGWGQPRAELANRYQSTVTVIFARN
;
A
#
# COMPACT_ATOMS: atom_id res chain seq x y z
N MET A 1 18.01 25.43 79.94
CA MET A 1 16.83 24.77 79.37
C MET A 1 16.27 25.51 78.16
N LYS A 2 16.42 26.78 77.96
CA LYS A 2 15.87 27.53 76.73
C LYS A 2 16.60 27.23 75.42
N LYS A 3 17.91 26.96 75.46
CA LYS A 3 18.74 26.75 74.21
C LYS A 3 18.42 25.43 73.46
N ASN A 4 18.00 24.37 74.23
CA ASN A 4 17.68 23.09 73.61
C ASN A 4 16.27 23.05 73.00
N ARG A 5 15.33 23.85 73.54
CA ARG A 5 13.97 23.92 72.95
C ARG A 5 13.97 24.61 71.55
N PHE A 6 14.89 25.59 71.40
CA PHE A 6 14.99 26.29 70.09
C PHE A 6 15.59 25.39 69.01
N LYS A 7 16.57 24.54 69.35
CA LYS A 7 17.14 23.57 68.38
C LYS A 7 16.13 22.51 67.98
N ILE A 8 15.30 22.02 68.90
CA ILE A 8 14.25 21.03 68.61
C ILE A 8 13.17 21.65 67.72
N LEU A 9 12.79 22.91 67.97
CA LEU A 9 11.80 23.60 67.12
C LEU A 9 12.33 23.82 65.69
N THR A 10 13.60 24.17 65.51
CA THR A 10 14.23 24.40 64.20
C THR A 10 14.35 23.09 63.42
N VAL A 11 14.71 21.97 64.07
CA VAL A 11 14.75 20.67 63.42
C VAL A 11 13.34 20.17 63.04
N ALA A 12 12.35 20.38 63.89
CA ALA A 12 10.96 20.04 63.55
C ALA A 12 10.39 20.83 62.38
N CYS A 13 10.72 22.14 62.26
CA CYS A 13 10.32 22.98 61.15
C CYS A 13 11.03 22.58 59.85
N VAL A 14 12.31 22.17 59.87
CA VAL A 14 13.05 21.72 58.67
C VAL A 14 12.56 20.36 58.20
N VAL A 15 12.22 19.44 59.11
CA VAL A 15 11.65 18.13 58.75
C VAL A 15 10.20 18.30 58.25
N GLY A 16 9.41 19.17 58.85
CA GLY A 16 8.05 19.48 58.41
C GLY A 16 8.02 20.13 57.01
N ALA A 17 8.97 21.02 56.70
CA ALA A 17 9.06 21.68 55.39
C ALA A 17 9.42 20.66 54.27
N ASN A 18 10.27 19.66 54.55
CA ASN A 18 10.61 18.64 53.52
C ASN A 18 9.46 17.66 53.24
N LEU A 19 8.51 17.46 54.17
CA LEU A 19 7.34 16.60 53.94
C LEU A 19 6.23 17.27 53.13
N ILE A 20 6.25 18.60 53.02
CA ILE A 20 5.25 19.36 52.25
C ILE A 20 5.65 19.46 50.77
N PHE A 21 6.95 19.31 50.42
CA PHE A 21 7.44 19.39 49.07
C PHE A 21 7.39 18.06 48.29
N SER A 22 7.16 16.93 48.95
CA SER A 22 7.12 15.62 48.27
C SER A 22 5.76 15.25 47.69
N SER A 23 4.71 16.04 47.92
CA SER A 23 3.34 15.72 47.47
C SER A 23 2.93 16.36 46.15
N CYS A 24 3.73 17.24 45.54
CA CYS A 24 3.34 17.92 44.30
C CYS A 24 4.14 17.52 43.04
N VAL A 25 5.15 16.64 43.18
CA VAL A 25 6.04 16.32 42.06
C VAL A 25 5.41 15.29 41.14
N ASP A 26 4.64 14.34 41.63
CA ASP A 26 4.01 13.30 40.80
C ASP A 26 2.93 13.87 39.86
N ASN A 27 2.19 14.89 40.28
CA ASN A 27 1.19 15.54 39.43
C ASN A 27 1.79 16.52 38.43
N LEU A 28 3.01 17.01 38.67
CA LEU A 28 3.70 17.94 37.76
C LEU A 28 4.45 17.18 36.64
N LEU A 29 4.92 15.96 36.93
CA LEU A 29 5.61 15.09 35.97
C LEU A 29 4.65 14.30 35.09
N ASN A 30 3.41 14.10 35.53
CA ASN A 30 2.35 13.41 34.80
C ASN A 30 1.37 14.36 34.10
N GLN A 31 1.77 15.59 33.79
CA GLN A 31 0.95 16.46 32.95
C GLN A 31 1.00 15.97 31.52
N THR A 32 -0.12 15.44 31.04
CA THR A 32 -0.36 15.32 29.61
C THR A 32 -0.19 16.68 28.96
N PRO A 33 0.65 16.81 27.92
CA PRO A 33 0.80 18.07 27.19
C PRO A 33 -0.58 18.59 26.77
N GLY A 34 -0.92 19.82 27.15
CA GLY A 34 -2.27 20.37 26.98
C GLY A 34 -2.69 20.61 25.50
N GLY A 35 -1.87 20.22 24.56
CA GLY A 35 -2.13 20.29 23.11
C GLY A 35 -2.07 18.94 22.38
N GLU A 36 -1.66 17.86 23.08
CA GLU A 36 -1.64 16.53 22.48
C GLU A 36 -2.59 15.60 23.26
N LEU A 37 -3.51 14.96 22.54
CA LEU A 37 -4.34 13.91 23.10
C LEU A 37 -3.42 12.74 23.49
N ALA A 38 -3.29 12.48 24.81
CA ALA A 38 -2.59 11.28 25.27
C ALA A 38 -3.22 10.04 24.60
N SER A 39 -2.39 9.14 24.12
CA SER A 39 -2.83 7.92 23.43
C SER A 39 -3.90 7.14 24.21
N SER A 40 -3.83 7.14 25.53
CA SER A 40 -4.82 6.50 26.42
C SER A 40 -6.20 7.19 26.45
N LEU A 41 -6.30 8.43 25.99
CA LEU A 41 -7.55 9.20 25.92
C LEU A 41 -8.18 9.21 24.53
N TYR A 42 -7.45 8.79 23.52
CA TYR A 42 -7.87 8.87 22.11
C TYR A 42 -8.85 7.74 21.74
N TRP A 43 -8.55 6.50 22.07
CA TRP A 43 -9.26 5.32 21.59
C TRP A 43 -10.56 5.05 22.37
N LYS A 44 -11.63 5.83 22.14
CA LYS A 44 -12.90 5.72 22.87
C LYS A 44 -14.11 5.46 21.99
N THR A 45 -14.08 5.91 20.76
CA THR A 45 -15.23 5.89 19.88
C THR A 45 -14.89 5.23 18.54
N GLU A 46 -15.91 4.75 17.83
CA GLU A 46 -15.74 4.24 16.46
C GLU A 46 -15.14 5.29 15.52
N SER A 47 -15.41 6.57 15.76
CA SER A 47 -14.83 7.66 14.98
C SER A 47 -13.31 7.76 15.17
N ASP A 48 -12.80 7.45 16.35
CA ASP A 48 -11.36 7.44 16.60
C ASP A 48 -10.69 6.32 15.80
N ALA A 49 -11.33 5.14 15.75
CA ALA A 49 -10.89 4.03 14.91
C ALA A 49 -10.93 4.40 13.43
N GLU A 50 -12.00 5.06 12.98
CA GLU A 50 -12.13 5.52 11.60
C GLU A 50 -11.05 6.52 11.20
N TYR A 51 -10.76 7.50 12.05
CA TYR A 51 -9.68 8.48 11.80
C TYR A 51 -8.31 7.81 11.72
N ALA A 52 -8.05 6.83 12.57
CA ALA A 52 -6.80 6.08 12.51
C ALA A 52 -6.65 5.32 11.18
N VAL A 53 -7.71 4.64 10.73
CA VAL A 53 -7.73 3.94 9.45
C VAL A 53 -7.59 4.92 8.27
N ASN A 54 -8.23 6.09 8.33
CA ASN A 54 -8.02 7.16 7.34
C ASN A 54 -6.55 7.59 7.28
N GLY A 55 -5.85 7.61 8.42
CA GLY A 55 -4.41 7.83 8.48
C GLY A 55 -3.60 6.74 7.76
N VAL A 56 -4.04 5.48 7.83
CA VAL A 56 -3.41 4.37 7.07
C VAL A 56 -3.63 4.54 5.57
N TYR A 57 -4.86 4.84 5.13
CA TYR A 57 -5.17 5.13 3.72
C TYR A 57 -4.32 6.28 3.17
N SER A 58 -4.20 7.37 3.93
CA SER A 58 -3.39 8.53 3.55
C SER A 58 -1.91 8.16 3.34
N GLN A 59 -1.36 7.30 4.19
CA GLN A 59 0.02 6.83 4.04
C GLN A 59 0.16 5.85 2.87
N ALA A 60 -0.78 4.90 2.75
CA ALA A 60 -0.76 3.90 1.68
C ALA A 60 -0.85 4.55 0.29
N ARG A 61 -1.61 5.64 0.15
CA ARG A 61 -1.68 6.40 -1.10
C ARG A 61 -0.30 6.84 -1.60
N ALA A 62 0.60 7.24 -0.70
CA ALA A 62 1.96 7.62 -1.08
C ALA A 62 2.74 6.47 -1.74
N MET A 63 2.44 5.23 -1.37
CA MET A 63 3.03 4.02 -1.93
C MET A 63 2.60 3.78 -3.39
N PHE A 64 1.43 4.30 -3.79
CA PHE A 64 0.88 4.16 -5.14
C PHE A 64 1.00 5.44 -5.98
N ASN A 65 1.53 6.52 -5.42
CA ASN A 65 1.76 7.74 -6.16
C ASN A 65 2.78 7.48 -7.27
N ARG A 66 2.39 7.79 -8.52
CA ARG A 66 3.21 7.56 -9.73
C ARG A 66 3.63 6.09 -9.91
N ASP A 67 2.80 5.16 -9.48
CA ASP A 67 3.03 3.72 -9.55
C ASP A 67 3.29 3.22 -10.98
N TYR A 68 2.71 3.88 -11.99
CA TYR A 68 2.94 3.62 -13.40
C TYR A 68 4.43 3.69 -13.83
N VAL A 69 5.32 4.28 -13.03
CA VAL A 69 6.77 4.30 -13.33
C VAL A 69 7.34 2.89 -13.39
N PHE A 70 6.76 1.95 -12.63
CA PHE A 70 7.18 0.55 -12.65
C PHE A 70 6.84 -0.16 -13.96
N ASP A 71 5.81 0.31 -14.67
CA ASP A 71 5.46 -0.20 -16.00
C ASP A 71 6.56 0.09 -17.04
N GLY A 72 7.42 1.05 -16.77
CA GLY A 72 8.61 1.30 -17.56
C GLY A 72 9.62 0.14 -17.60
N ASN A 73 9.49 -0.83 -16.69
CA ASN A 73 10.25 -2.07 -16.68
C ASN A 73 9.58 -3.18 -17.50
N THR A 74 8.44 -2.91 -18.12
CA THR A 74 7.71 -3.85 -18.96
C THR A 74 7.93 -3.59 -20.46
N GLU A 75 7.41 -4.47 -21.28
CA GLU A 75 7.39 -4.32 -22.73
C GLU A 75 6.39 -3.27 -23.24
N TYR A 76 5.54 -2.73 -22.35
CA TYR A 76 4.43 -1.86 -22.76
C TYR A 76 4.74 -0.38 -22.69
N LEU A 77 5.54 0.06 -21.72
CA LEU A 77 5.78 1.46 -21.45
C LEU A 77 7.28 1.79 -21.47
N ARG A 78 7.62 2.98 -21.93
CA ARG A 78 8.98 3.53 -21.88
C ARG A 78 8.95 4.91 -21.27
N PHE A 79 9.82 5.15 -20.30
CA PHE A 79 10.06 6.50 -19.77
C PHE A 79 11.30 7.13 -20.44
N ARG A 80 11.19 8.41 -20.71
CA ARG A 80 12.32 9.23 -21.17
C ARG A 80 13.33 9.39 -20.04
N GLY A 81 14.61 9.27 -20.36
CA GLY A 81 15.70 9.32 -19.37
C GLY A 81 16.04 7.94 -18.84
N ASN A 82 16.52 7.87 -17.62
CA ASN A 82 17.08 6.64 -17.05
C ASN A 82 16.06 5.69 -16.45
N VAL A 83 14.79 6.11 -16.34
CA VAL A 83 13.72 5.27 -15.78
C VAL A 83 13.26 4.27 -16.84
N GLY A 84 13.20 2.99 -16.51
CA GLY A 84 12.77 1.94 -17.41
C GLY A 84 13.72 1.63 -18.57
N THR A 85 14.95 2.13 -18.54
CA THR A 85 15.93 1.90 -19.63
C THR A 85 16.41 0.45 -19.72
N SER A 86 16.34 -0.30 -18.62
CA SER A 86 16.77 -1.70 -18.61
C SER A 86 16.06 -2.57 -19.64
N GLN A 87 14.76 -2.40 -19.80
CA GLN A 87 14.01 -3.12 -20.82
C GLN A 87 14.32 -2.63 -22.23
N ALA A 88 14.57 -1.33 -22.40
CA ALA A 88 14.93 -0.78 -23.70
C ALA A 88 16.28 -1.26 -24.22
N THR A 89 17.22 -1.54 -23.33
CA THR A 89 18.57 -2.00 -23.65
C THR A 89 18.73 -3.51 -23.56
N GLY A 90 17.71 -4.24 -23.04
CA GLY A 90 17.84 -5.66 -22.72
C GLY A 90 18.71 -5.94 -21.49
N ASP A 91 19.20 -4.91 -20.82
CA ASP A 91 20.05 -5.03 -19.65
C ASP A 91 19.25 -4.79 -18.37
N ARG A 92 18.80 -5.86 -17.75
CA ARG A 92 18.05 -5.82 -16.48
C ARG A 92 18.89 -5.31 -15.31
N SER A 93 20.21 -5.43 -15.39
CA SER A 93 21.11 -4.99 -14.31
C SER A 93 21.12 -3.46 -14.18
N ILE A 94 20.89 -2.73 -15.24
CA ILE A 94 20.86 -1.26 -15.22
C ILE A 94 19.70 -0.72 -14.40
N ALA A 95 18.53 -1.36 -14.43
CA ALA A 95 17.37 -0.91 -13.65
C ALA A 95 17.64 -0.95 -12.14
N TYR A 96 18.33 -1.96 -11.68
CA TYR A 96 18.64 -2.16 -10.27
C TYR A 96 19.94 -1.49 -9.83
N ARG A 97 20.91 -1.35 -10.71
CA ARG A 97 22.25 -0.85 -10.40
C ARG A 97 22.47 0.61 -10.77
N SER A 98 21.76 1.12 -11.78
CA SER A 98 21.88 2.54 -12.06
C SER A 98 21.25 3.31 -10.93
N GLY A 99 21.97 4.22 -10.32
CA GLY A 99 21.45 5.15 -9.32
C GLY A 99 20.25 5.98 -9.77
N SER A 100 19.63 5.64 -10.90
CA SER A 100 18.45 6.31 -11.44
C SER A 100 17.24 6.13 -10.57
N TYR A 101 17.07 4.96 -9.99
CA TYR A 101 16.01 4.72 -9.01
C TYR A 101 16.39 5.23 -7.61
N ASN A 102 17.69 5.27 -7.30
CA ASN A 102 18.24 5.73 -6.04
C ASN A 102 18.79 7.16 -6.12
N ASN A 103 18.59 7.85 -7.23
CA ASN A 103 19.06 9.22 -7.37
C ASN A 103 17.98 10.19 -6.84
N PRO A 104 18.19 10.82 -5.67
CA PRO A 104 17.25 11.76 -5.09
C PRO A 104 17.01 13.01 -5.96
N SER A 105 17.89 13.27 -6.92
CA SER A 105 17.73 14.35 -7.90
C SER A 105 16.99 13.91 -9.17
N SER A 106 16.55 12.63 -9.26
CA SER A 106 15.75 12.22 -10.42
C SER A 106 14.44 13.00 -10.42
N THR A 107 14.07 13.52 -11.57
CA THR A 107 12.84 14.30 -11.76
C THR A 107 11.57 13.54 -11.39
N TYR A 108 11.67 12.24 -11.24
CA TYR A 108 10.57 11.36 -10.84
C TYR A 108 10.38 11.25 -9.32
N GLY A 109 11.29 11.83 -8.52
CA GLY A 109 11.17 11.97 -7.07
C GLY A 109 10.98 10.65 -6.31
N SER A 110 11.12 9.53 -6.98
CA SER A 110 10.84 8.21 -6.45
C SER A 110 12.04 7.32 -6.69
N SER A 111 12.92 7.33 -5.73
CA SER A 111 13.90 6.25 -5.58
C SER A 111 13.19 5.00 -5.07
N PHE A 112 13.72 3.82 -5.30
CA PHE A 112 13.26 2.60 -4.63
C PHE A 112 13.19 2.77 -3.11
N ASP A 113 14.11 3.55 -2.53
CA ASP A 113 14.15 3.86 -1.11
C ASP A 113 12.86 4.54 -0.63
N ASN A 114 12.30 5.47 -1.40
CA ASN A 114 11.04 6.12 -1.04
C ASN A 114 9.89 5.11 -1.01
N TYR A 115 9.79 4.21 -2.00
CA TYR A 115 8.74 3.18 -2.00
C TYR A 115 8.89 2.19 -0.85
N TYR A 116 10.13 1.82 -0.52
CA TYR A 116 10.43 1.02 0.65
C TYR A 116 9.98 1.70 1.94
N GLN A 117 10.35 2.97 2.11
CA GLN A 117 9.96 3.78 3.27
C GLN A 117 8.44 3.96 3.36
N TYR A 118 7.76 4.24 2.25
CA TYR A 118 6.30 4.41 2.24
C TYR A 118 5.58 3.11 2.58
N ALA A 119 6.08 1.97 2.12
CA ALA A 119 5.51 0.67 2.46
C ALA A 119 5.65 0.39 3.96
N TYR A 120 6.84 0.56 4.54
CA TYR A 120 7.03 0.36 5.98
C TYR A 120 6.31 1.40 6.84
N ALA A 121 6.21 2.64 6.40
CA ALA A 121 5.38 3.63 7.08
C ALA A 121 3.90 3.22 7.07
N THR A 122 3.41 2.62 5.98
CA THR A 122 2.07 2.05 5.89
C THR A 122 1.90 0.88 6.86
N VAL A 123 2.86 -0.05 6.89
CA VAL A 123 2.87 -1.20 7.83
C VAL A 123 2.78 -0.73 9.27
N ASN A 124 3.63 0.22 9.68
CA ASN A 124 3.65 0.68 11.07
C ASN A 124 2.34 1.39 11.47
N ARG A 125 1.79 2.23 10.58
CA ARG A 125 0.48 2.87 10.82
C ARG A 125 -0.65 1.86 10.87
N ALA A 126 -0.62 0.83 10.01
CA ALA A 126 -1.61 -0.25 10.03
C ALA A 126 -1.53 -1.04 11.35
N ASN A 127 -0.33 -1.42 11.78
CA ASN A 127 -0.13 -2.10 13.06
C ASN A 127 -0.64 -1.26 14.24
N TYR A 128 -0.37 0.06 14.21
CA TYR A 128 -0.87 0.98 15.22
C TYR A 128 -2.40 1.02 15.26
N ALA A 129 -3.05 1.12 14.10
CA ALA A 129 -4.51 1.09 14.00
C ALA A 129 -5.07 -0.27 14.46
N ILE A 130 -4.55 -1.39 13.95
CA ILE A 130 -5.01 -2.75 14.28
C ILE A 130 -4.95 -2.98 15.77
N GLN A 131 -3.77 -2.84 16.38
CA GLN A 131 -3.58 -3.15 17.81
C GLN A 131 -4.44 -2.29 18.75
N ASN A 132 -4.67 -1.04 18.40
CA ASN A 132 -5.49 -0.18 19.25
C ASN A 132 -7.00 -0.41 19.03
N ILE A 133 -7.44 -0.68 17.79
CA ILE A 133 -8.84 -1.04 17.54
C ILE A 133 -9.17 -2.40 18.16
N GLU A 134 -8.25 -3.37 18.13
CA GLU A 134 -8.43 -4.66 18.81
C GLU A 134 -8.68 -4.50 20.32
N LYS A 135 -8.05 -3.52 20.96
CA LYS A 135 -8.30 -3.20 22.39
C LYS A 135 -9.69 -2.61 22.63
N MET A 136 -10.34 -2.05 21.61
CA MET A 136 -11.71 -1.50 21.73
C MET A 136 -12.79 -2.58 21.57
N LEU A 137 -12.50 -3.71 20.94
CA LEU A 137 -13.48 -4.77 20.68
C LEU A 137 -14.19 -5.30 21.96
N PRO A 138 -13.52 -5.52 23.09
CA PRO A 138 -14.20 -5.97 24.31
C PRO A 138 -15.22 -4.97 24.85
N ASP A 139 -15.06 -3.69 24.56
CA ASP A 139 -15.92 -2.61 25.03
C ASP A 139 -17.09 -2.30 24.04
N ALA A 140 -17.12 -2.96 22.89
CA ALA A 140 -18.21 -2.82 21.91
C ALA A 140 -19.52 -3.34 22.49
N LYS A 141 -20.51 -2.44 22.60
CA LYS A 141 -21.78 -2.73 23.29
C LYS A 141 -22.80 -3.47 22.43
N THR A 142 -22.63 -3.45 21.12
CA THR A 142 -23.54 -4.07 20.15
C THR A 142 -22.75 -4.87 19.13
N GLU A 143 -23.37 -5.90 18.54
CA GLU A 143 -22.75 -6.66 17.44
C GLU A 143 -22.49 -5.77 16.22
N GLU A 144 -23.31 -4.74 15.99
CA GLU A 144 -23.10 -3.76 14.91
C GLU A 144 -21.82 -2.94 15.15
N SER A 145 -21.62 -2.43 16.37
CA SER A 145 -20.41 -1.71 16.75
C SER A 145 -19.18 -2.60 16.62
N LYS A 146 -19.26 -3.85 17.08
CA LYS A 146 -18.19 -4.82 16.94
C LYS A 146 -17.86 -5.10 15.47
N ALA A 147 -18.86 -5.37 14.64
CA ALA A 147 -18.68 -5.61 13.22
C ALA A 147 -18.04 -4.41 12.50
N LYS A 148 -18.38 -3.18 12.90
CA LYS A 148 -17.80 -1.96 12.36
C LYS A 148 -16.31 -1.83 12.75
N LEU A 149 -15.97 -2.11 14.01
CA LEU A 149 -14.56 -2.13 14.45
C LEU A 149 -13.77 -3.24 13.74
N GLU A 150 -14.34 -4.44 13.59
CA GLU A 150 -13.72 -5.53 12.83
C GLU A 150 -13.53 -5.16 11.35
N ALA A 151 -14.44 -4.42 10.75
CA ALA A 151 -14.28 -3.91 9.39
C ALA A 151 -13.12 -2.90 9.30
N PHE A 152 -12.96 -2.00 10.27
CA PHE A 152 -11.81 -1.10 10.33
C PHE A 152 -10.48 -1.85 10.48
N ILE A 153 -10.45 -2.90 11.30
CA ILE A 153 -9.28 -3.80 11.34
C ILE A 153 -9.06 -4.44 9.97
N GLY A 154 -10.12 -4.88 9.29
CA GLY A 154 -10.07 -5.46 7.96
C GLY A 154 -9.46 -4.50 6.92
N GLU A 155 -9.84 -3.22 6.94
CA GLU A 155 -9.26 -2.20 6.07
C GLU A 155 -7.77 -1.97 6.37
N ALA A 156 -7.39 -1.88 7.64
CA ALA A 156 -5.99 -1.71 8.04
C ALA A 156 -5.13 -2.93 7.67
N ARG A 157 -5.66 -4.15 7.85
CA ARG A 157 -5.01 -5.40 7.40
C ARG A 157 -4.88 -5.45 5.88
N MET A 158 -5.92 -5.06 5.14
CA MET A 158 -5.85 -4.96 3.68
C MET A 158 -4.70 -4.06 3.23
N LEU A 159 -4.58 -2.88 3.83
CA LEU A 159 -3.51 -1.91 3.53
C LEU A 159 -2.12 -2.43 3.93
N ARG A 160 -2.01 -3.12 5.06
CA ARG A 160 -0.78 -3.78 5.48
C ARG A 160 -0.38 -4.90 4.52
N GLY A 161 -1.33 -5.73 4.14
CA GLY A 161 -1.12 -6.77 3.14
C GLY A 161 -0.67 -6.22 1.79
N MET A 162 -1.27 -5.12 1.32
CA MET A 162 -0.84 -4.43 0.09
C MET A 162 0.59 -3.89 0.20
N ALA A 163 0.96 -3.34 1.36
CA ALA A 163 2.31 -2.83 1.61
C ALA A 163 3.35 -3.97 1.59
N TYR A 164 3.11 -5.06 2.30
CA TYR A 164 4.00 -6.22 2.26
C TYR A 164 4.02 -6.89 0.90
N PHE A 165 2.89 -6.96 0.20
CA PHE A 165 2.88 -7.49 -1.17
C PHE A 165 3.78 -6.67 -2.11
N ARG A 166 3.75 -5.34 -1.98
CA ARG A 166 4.69 -4.47 -2.70
C ARG A 166 6.13 -4.76 -2.30
N LEU A 167 6.42 -4.89 -1.02
CA LEU A 167 7.76 -5.17 -0.51
C LEU A 167 8.31 -6.48 -1.07
N ILE A 168 7.58 -7.59 -0.93
CA ILE A 168 8.06 -8.89 -1.41
C ILE A 168 8.17 -8.96 -2.94
N SER A 169 7.30 -8.26 -3.67
CA SER A 169 7.36 -8.25 -5.13
C SER A 169 8.58 -7.52 -5.69
N MET A 170 9.20 -6.63 -4.91
CA MET A 170 10.31 -5.80 -5.33
C MET A 170 11.65 -6.19 -4.69
N TRP A 171 11.62 -6.64 -3.43
CA TRP A 171 12.84 -6.92 -2.65
C TRP A 171 12.95 -8.37 -2.18
N GLY A 172 11.95 -9.21 -2.40
CA GLY A 172 11.96 -10.60 -1.91
C GLY A 172 11.87 -10.68 -0.38
N ASP A 173 12.84 -11.30 0.25
CA ASP A 173 12.94 -11.39 1.71
C ASP A 173 13.16 -10.00 2.33
N VAL A 174 12.30 -9.64 3.27
CA VAL A 174 12.33 -8.34 3.95
C VAL A 174 12.02 -8.49 5.44
N PRO A 175 12.38 -7.54 6.31
CA PRO A 175 11.95 -7.55 7.70
C PRO A 175 10.41 -7.59 7.81
N TYR A 176 9.88 -8.46 8.67
CA TYR A 176 8.44 -8.54 8.94
C TYR A 176 8.13 -8.15 10.38
N PHE A 177 7.11 -7.31 10.56
CA PHE A 177 6.54 -7.00 11.87
C PHE A 177 5.03 -6.79 11.77
N ASP A 178 4.34 -7.40 12.72
CA ASP A 178 2.90 -7.26 12.95
C ASP A 178 2.59 -6.44 14.22
N ARG A 179 3.59 -5.77 14.77
CA ARG A 179 3.55 -4.93 15.96
C ARG A 179 3.98 -3.50 15.67
N ILE A 180 3.63 -2.60 16.57
CA ILE A 180 4.11 -1.22 16.56
C ILE A 180 5.62 -1.20 16.76
N ILE A 181 6.32 -0.43 15.95
CA ILE A 181 7.74 -0.11 16.10
C ILE A 181 7.83 1.30 16.69
N GLU A 182 8.36 1.39 17.89
CA GLU A 182 8.42 2.66 18.64
C GLU A 182 9.75 3.41 18.42
N SER A 183 10.82 2.70 18.06
CA SER A 183 12.12 3.30 17.87
C SER A 183 12.93 2.64 16.74
N ASN A 184 13.90 3.38 16.20
CA ASN A 184 14.84 2.85 15.21
C ASN A 184 15.74 1.75 15.78
N ASP A 185 16.01 1.76 17.08
CA ASP A 185 16.87 0.77 17.73
C ASP A 185 16.25 -0.63 17.71
N GLU A 186 14.91 -0.71 17.73
CA GLU A 186 14.19 -1.97 17.63
C GLU A 186 14.39 -2.67 16.28
N VAL A 187 14.60 -1.89 15.23
CA VAL A 187 14.72 -2.41 13.85
C VAL A 187 16.16 -2.55 13.39
N ALA A 188 17.13 -1.98 14.10
CA ALA A 188 18.53 -1.94 13.69
C ALA A 188 19.14 -3.33 13.47
N ASN A 189 18.62 -4.37 14.14
CA ASN A 189 19.15 -5.73 14.11
C ASN A 189 18.08 -6.77 13.69
N ILE A 190 16.96 -6.34 13.09
CA ILE A 190 15.93 -7.27 12.61
C ILE A 190 16.43 -7.96 11.35
N SER A 191 16.45 -9.29 11.38
CA SER A 191 16.74 -10.11 10.21
C SER A 191 15.60 -10.04 9.19
N ARG A 192 15.91 -10.31 7.93
CA ARG A 192 14.89 -10.51 6.90
C ARG A 192 14.11 -11.79 7.19
N THR A 193 12.82 -11.73 7.01
CA THR A 193 11.90 -12.86 7.04
C THR A 193 11.74 -13.40 5.62
N SER A 194 11.63 -14.71 5.46
CA SER A 194 11.50 -15.32 4.14
C SER A 194 10.25 -14.86 3.40
N ILE A 195 10.35 -14.72 2.08
CA ILE A 195 9.22 -14.38 1.21
C ILE A 195 8.05 -15.36 1.38
N THR A 196 8.35 -16.63 1.64
CA THR A 196 7.34 -17.68 1.86
C THR A 196 6.50 -17.39 3.10
N GLU A 197 7.14 -17.03 4.19
CA GLU A 197 6.48 -16.69 5.46
C GLU A 197 5.68 -15.39 5.33
N ILE A 198 6.28 -14.35 4.75
CA ILE A 198 5.59 -13.07 4.54
C ILE A 198 4.38 -13.24 3.63
N LYS A 199 4.49 -14.04 2.56
CA LYS A 199 3.35 -14.36 1.68
C LYS A 199 2.18 -14.95 2.46
N GLN A 200 2.43 -15.81 3.43
CA GLN A 200 1.36 -16.37 4.26
C GLN A 200 0.70 -15.29 5.12
N HIS A 201 1.48 -14.41 5.75
CA HIS A 201 0.93 -13.29 6.51
C HIS A 201 0.08 -12.33 5.66
N ILE A 202 0.50 -12.06 4.42
CA ILE A 202 -0.29 -11.27 3.47
C ILE A 202 -1.60 -11.98 3.12
N TYR A 203 -1.55 -13.29 2.90
CA TYR A 203 -2.73 -14.10 2.62
C TYR A 203 -3.73 -14.06 3.78
N ASP A 204 -3.25 -14.14 5.01
CA ASP A 204 -4.07 -14.07 6.22
C ASP A 204 -4.69 -12.68 6.40
N ASP A 205 -3.95 -11.62 6.09
CA ASP A 205 -4.46 -10.25 6.11
C ASP A 205 -5.58 -10.03 5.09
N PHE A 206 -5.41 -10.50 3.85
CA PHE A 206 -6.45 -10.41 2.82
C PHE A 206 -7.64 -11.31 3.12
N THR A 207 -7.42 -12.48 3.75
CA THR A 207 -8.49 -13.38 4.17
C THR A 207 -9.34 -12.73 5.26
N TYR A 208 -8.72 -12.16 6.28
CA TYR A 208 -9.43 -11.42 7.32
C TYR A 208 -10.25 -10.26 6.73
N ALA A 209 -9.64 -9.49 5.83
CA ALA A 209 -10.33 -8.40 5.15
C ALA A 209 -11.53 -8.91 4.33
N TRP A 210 -11.38 -10.02 3.59
CA TRP A 210 -12.50 -10.63 2.87
C TRP A 210 -13.63 -11.09 3.79
N GLU A 211 -13.33 -11.60 4.97
CA GLU A 211 -14.33 -12.06 5.93
C GLU A 211 -15.07 -10.91 6.63
N LYS A 212 -14.38 -9.81 6.91
CA LYS A 212 -14.89 -8.73 7.77
C LYS A 212 -15.37 -7.48 7.03
N LEU A 213 -14.90 -7.26 5.81
CA LEU A 213 -15.31 -6.08 5.04
C LEU A 213 -16.74 -6.25 4.46
N PRO A 214 -17.47 -5.14 4.29
CA PRO A 214 -18.78 -5.16 3.69
C PRO A 214 -18.72 -5.50 2.20
N ALA A 215 -19.84 -6.01 1.66
CA ALA A 215 -19.95 -6.33 0.24
C ALA A 215 -20.05 -5.08 -0.65
N LYS A 216 -20.52 -3.95 -0.10
CA LYS A 216 -20.60 -2.65 -0.78
C LYS A 216 -19.77 -1.64 -0.04
N PRO A 217 -19.12 -0.69 -0.73
CA PRO A 217 -18.32 0.33 -0.06
C PRO A 217 -19.22 1.23 0.79
N VAL A 218 -18.78 1.51 2.02
CA VAL A 218 -19.51 2.43 2.93
C VAL A 218 -19.34 3.89 2.53
N ALA A 219 -18.27 4.21 1.81
CA ALA A 219 -18.00 5.51 1.22
C ALA A 219 -17.04 5.34 0.03
N LEU A 220 -16.96 6.36 -0.82
CA LEU A 220 -16.05 6.36 -1.97
C LEU A 220 -14.60 6.15 -1.50
N GLY A 221 -13.89 5.21 -2.12
CA GLY A 221 -12.51 4.84 -1.80
C GLY A 221 -12.36 3.89 -0.61
N ARG A 222 -13.45 3.47 0.04
CA ARG A 222 -13.40 2.42 1.06
C ARG A 222 -13.42 1.03 0.43
N PHE A 223 -12.62 0.14 0.99
CA PHE A 223 -12.49 -1.22 0.49
C PHE A 223 -13.73 -2.08 0.78
N THR A 224 -13.94 -3.05 -0.08
CA THR A 224 -14.96 -4.08 0.06
C THR A 224 -14.32 -5.46 0.19
N LYS A 225 -15.11 -6.42 0.67
CA LYS A 225 -14.67 -7.82 0.69
C LYS A 225 -14.23 -8.34 -0.69
N TRP A 226 -14.86 -7.84 -1.76
CA TRP A 226 -14.53 -8.27 -3.12
C TRP A 226 -13.18 -7.76 -3.59
N GLY A 227 -12.82 -6.53 -3.22
CA GLY A 227 -11.47 -6.00 -3.43
C GLY A 227 -10.41 -6.82 -2.68
N ALA A 228 -10.70 -7.21 -1.43
CA ALA A 228 -9.80 -8.03 -0.64
C ALA A 228 -9.61 -9.43 -1.25
N LEU A 229 -10.70 -10.06 -1.70
CA LEU A 229 -10.65 -11.38 -2.36
C LEU A 229 -9.87 -11.31 -3.69
N ALA A 230 -10.09 -10.24 -4.48
CA ALA A 230 -9.34 -10.02 -5.72
C ALA A 230 -7.83 -9.84 -5.47
N PHE A 231 -7.45 -9.12 -4.41
CA PHE A 231 -6.05 -9.00 -4.02
C PHE A 231 -5.45 -10.31 -3.49
N ARG A 232 -6.23 -11.14 -2.80
CA ARG A 232 -5.80 -12.47 -2.40
C ARG A 232 -5.55 -13.36 -3.63
N GLY A 233 -6.44 -13.34 -4.61
CA GLY A 233 -6.24 -14.00 -5.90
C GLY A 233 -5.00 -13.48 -6.63
N LYS A 234 -4.76 -12.16 -6.62
CA LYS A 234 -3.55 -11.56 -7.21
C LYS A 234 -2.27 -12.01 -6.50
N LEU A 235 -2.29 -12.12 -5.17
CA LEU A 235 -1.17 -12.66 -4.39
C LEU A 235 -0.90 -14.13 -4.77
N GLN A 236 -1.93 -14.95 -4.89
CA GLN A 236 -1.79 -16.35 -5.29
C GLN A 236 -1.26 -16.47 -6.73
N LEU A 237 -1.70 -15.62 -7.65
CA LEU A 237 -1.17 -15.57 -9.00
C LEU A 237 0.32 -15.18 -9.02
N PHE A 238 0.71 -14.18 -8.24
CA PHE A 238 2.11 -13.81 -8.05
C PHE A 238 2.92 -15.01 -7.52
N TRP A 239 2.42 -15.68 -6.48
CA TRP A 239 3.08 -16.84 -5.88
C TRP A 239 3.21 -18.01 -6.84
N ALA A 240 2.19 -18.24 -7.66
CA ALA A 240 2.23 -19.25 -8.72
C ALA A 240 3.35 -18.95 -9.73
N CYS A 241 3.47 -17.68 -10.15
CA CYS A 241 4.54 -17.26 -11.06
C CYS A 241 5.92 -17.36 -10.40
N TRP A 242 6.03 -17.00 -9.11
CA TRP A 242 7.28 -17.05 -8.36
C TRP A 242 7.81 -18.48 -8.21
N ASN A 243 6.93 -19.47 -8.10
CA ASN A 243 7.26 -20.88 -7.98
C ASN A 243 7.42 -21.62 -9.32
N ARG A 244 7.41 -20.93 -10.47
CA ARG A 244 7.60 -21.59 -11.77
C ARG A 244 9.04 -22.07 -11.95
N THR A 245 9.20 -23.38 -12.17
CA THR A 245 10.51 -24.03 -12.30
C THR A 245 11.13 -23.91 -13.70
N SER A 246 10.39 -23.46 -14.69
CA SER A 246 10.89 -23.28 -16.07
C SER A 246 11.17 -21.82 -16.43
N TRP A 247 11.33 -20.97 -15.45
CA TRP A 247 11.60 -19.56 -15.65
C TRP A 247 13.09 -19.30 -15.91
N PRO A 248 13.46 -18.29 -16.71
CA PRO A 248 14.87 -18.03 -17.06
C PRO A 248 15.82 -17.71 -15.89
N TRP A 249 15.27 -17.53 -14.67
CA TRP A 249 16.10 -17.32 -13.49
C TRP A 249 16.55 -18.58 -12.75
N ASP A 250 16.20 -19.76 -13.21
CA ASP A 250 16.77 -21.02 -12.72
C ASP A 250 18.29 -21.11 -12.95
N THR A 251 18.82 -20.19 -13.75
CA THR A 251 20.25 -19.94 -13.85
C THR A 251 20.57 -18.59 -13.21
N PRO A 252 21.55 -18.53 -12.30
CA PRO A 252 22.03 -17.26 -11.74
C PRO A 252 22.46 -16.32 -12.87
N VAL A 253 21.73 -15.27 -13.11
CA VAL A 253 21.99 -14.31 -14.20
C VAL A 253 22.94 -13.20 -13.74
N SER A 254 23.63 -13.38 -12.64
CA SER A 254 24.61 -12.40 -12.20
C SER A 254 25.99 -12.76 -12.72
N PRO A 255 26.65 -11.90 -13.49
CA PRO A 255 28.05 -12.04 -13.81
C PRO A 255 28.97 -12.06 -12.57
N ASP A 256 28.45 -11.58 -11.44
CA ASP A 256 29.19 -11.37 -10.19
C ASP A 256 28.87 -12.43 -9.12
N GLY A 257 28.22 -13.54 -9.49
CA GLY A 257 28.09 -14.68 -8.58
C GLY A 257 26.85 -14.70 -7.70
N GLY A 258 25.71 -14.22 -8.18
CA GLY A 258 24.46 -14.55 -7.54
C GLY A 258 23.76 -13.40 -6.83
N TRP A 259 22.51 -13.62 -6.53
CA TRP A 259 21.72 -12.84 -5.61
C TRP A 259 21.75 -13.56 -4.25
N PRO A 260 22.67 -13.22 -3.35
CA PRO A 260 22.83 -13.96 -2.10
C PRO A 260 21.56 -13.97 -1.25
N GLU A 261 20.65 -13.06 -1.51
CA GLU A 261 19.40 -12.91 -0.78
C GLU A 261 18.29 -13.86 -1.26
N LEU A 262 18.42 -14.50 -2.42
CA LEU A 262 17.47 -15.48 -2.93
C LEU A 262 17.92 -16.94 -2.70
N ASP A 263 19.06 -17.15 -2.08
CA ASP A 263 19.60 -18.49 -1.79
C ASP A 263 18.69 -19.33 -0.86
N THR A 264 17.72 -18.69 -0.20
CA THR A 264 16.78 -19.36 0.68
C THR A 264 15.50 -19.82 -0.02
N PHE A 265 15.25 -19.39 -1.26
CA PHE A 265 14.04 -19.74 -1.99
C PHE A 265 14.30 -20.75 -3.08
N THR A 266 13.61 -21.91 -3.01
CA THR A 266 13.62 -22.92 -4.05
C THR A 266 12.23 -23.00 -4.69
N PRO A 267 12.10 -22.73 -6.01
CA PRO A 267 10.84 -22.84 -6.72
C PRO A 267 10.25 -24.26 -6.62
N ASN A 268 8.93 -24.34 -6.48
CA ASN A 268 8.20 -25.58 -6.32
C ASN A 268 7.04 -25.66 -7.32
N ALA A 269 7.15 -26.59 -8.28
CA ALA A 269 6.16 -26.75 -9.35
C ALA A 269 4.76 -27.15 -8.84
N SER A 270 4.67 -27.94 -7.75
CA SER A 270 3.38 -28.33 -7.17
C SER A 270 2.71 -27.14 -6.47
N GLU A 271 3.48 -26.30 -5.77
CA GLU A 271 2.99 -25.04 -5.20
C GLU A 271 2.54 -24.08 -6.29
N SER A 272 3.32 -23.94 -7.36
CA SER A 272 2.93 -23.12 -8.52
C SER A 272 1.57 -23.57 -9.07
N ALA A 273 1.41 -24.85 -9.32
CA ALA A 273 0.16 -25.42 -9.86
C ALA A 273 -1.03 -25.22 -8.91
N GLN A 274 -0.82 -25.36 -7.61
CA GLN A 274 -1.88 -25.14 -6.61
C GLN A 274 -2.25 -23.66 -6.52
N ALA A 275 -1.27 -22.78 -6.46
CA ALA A 275 -1.50 -21.34 -6.36
C ALA A 275 -2.24 -20.77 -7.59
N TYR A 276 -2.02 -21.31 -8.81
CA TYR A 276 -2.85 -20.97 -9.98
C TYR A 276 -4.32 -21.37 -9.80
N LYS A 277 -4.60 -22.54 -9.22
CA LYS A 277 -5.98 -22.99 -8.94
C LYS A 277 -6.63 -22.10 -7.89
N ASP A 278 -5.90 -21.76 -6.83
CA ASP A 278 -6.41 -20.92 -5.75
C ASP A 278 -6.69 -19.50 -6.25
N ALA A 279 -5.80 -18.93 -7.07
CA ALA A 279 -6.04 -17.65 -7.73
C ALA A 279 -7.29 -17.67 -8.62
N ALA A 280 -7.42 -18.71 -9.44
CA ALA A 280 -8.58 -18.88 -10.31
C ALA A 280 -9.90 -19.04 -9.51
N ALA A 281 -9.85 -19.73 -8.36
CA ALA A 281 -11.01 -19.87 -7.49
C ALA A 281 -11.44 -18.55 -6.86
N ASP A 282 -10.49 -17.75 -6.37
CA ASP A 282 -10.77 -16.43 -5.81
C ASP A 282 -11.34 -15.49 -6.87
N PHE A 283 -10.75 -15.41 -8.05
CA PHE A 283 -11.26 -14.56 -9.14
C PHE A 283 -12.62 -15.02 -9.63
N LYS A 284 -12.84 -16.34 -9.78
CA LYS A 284 -14.13 -16.89 -10.14
C LYS A 284 -15.20 -16.46 -9.15
N LYS A 285 -14.92 -16.53 -7.86
CA LYS A 285 -15.84 -16.13 -6.80
C LYS A 285 -16.16 -14.63 -6.86
N VAL A 286 -15.16 -13.77 -7.13
CA VAL A 286 -15.41 -12.34 -7.36
C VAL A 286 -16.33 -12.13 -8.55
N ILE A 287 -16.09 -12.79 -9.68
CA ILE A 287 -16.87 -12.63 -10.91
C ILE A 287 -18.32 -13.12 -10.72
N GLU A 288 -18.51 -14.27 -10.10
CA GLU A 288 -19.82 -14.95 -10.05
C GLU A 288 -20.69 -14.45 -8.86
N GLU A 289 -20.09 -14.05 -7.73
CA GLU A 289 -20.84 -13.78 -6.50
C GLU A 289 -20.89 -12.29 -6.11
N SER A 290 -20.03 -11.43 -6.66
CA SER A 290 -19.98 -10.03 -6.26
C SER A 290 -21.15 -9.20 -6.76
N GLY A 291 -21.73 -9.58 -7.89
CA GLY A 291 -22.70 -8.77 -8.62
C GLY A 291 -22.09 -7.54 -9.30
N ILE A 292 -20.75 -7.45 -9.34
CA ILE A 292 -20.02 -6.38 -10.03
C ILE A 292 -19.94 -6.76 -11.50
N SER A 293 -20.30 -5.84 -12.38
CA SER A 293 -20.12 -5.95 -13.82
C SER A 293 -19.06 -4.97 -14.32
N LEU A 294 -18.53 -5.22 -15.51
CA LEU A 294 -17.71 -4.25 -16.18
C LEU A 294 -18.50 -2.96 -16.46
N PHE A 295 -17.82 -1.85 -16.49
CA PHE A 295 -18.40 -0.54 -16.80
C PHE A 295 -19.24 -0.62 -18.07
N ARG A 296 -20.51 -0.18 -17.97
CA ARG A 296 -21.49 -0.27 -19.06
C ARG A 296 -21.55 -1.67 -19.70
N ASN A 297 -21.48 -2.71 -18.88
CA ASN A 297 -21.50 -4.13 -19.29
C ASN A 297 -20.37 -4.55 -20.23
N GLY A 298 -19.23 -3.83 -20.22
CA GLY A 298 -18.10 -4.12 -21.12
C GLY A 298 -18.34 -3.81 -22.58
N GLU A 299 -19.41 -3.11 -22.90
CA GLU A 299 -19.69 -2.70 -24.28
C GLU A 299 -18.63 -1.73 -24.78
N PRO A 300 -18.14 -1.88 -26.01
CA PRO A 300 -17.08 -1.02 -26.53
C PRO A 300 -17.52 0.45 -26.68
N GLY A 301 -18.83 0.70 -26.83
CA GLY A 301 -19.38 2.01 -27.12
C GLY A 301 -19.16 2.43 -28.54
N ASP A 302 -19.65 3.61 -28.88
CA ASP A 302 -19.49 4.16 -30.22
C ASP A 302 -18.12 4.78 -30.38
N TRP A 303 -17.48 4.50 -31.50
CA TRP A 303 -16.25 5.14 -31.94
C TRP A 303 -16.62 6.24 -32.94
N GLY A 304 -16.45 7.50 -32.57
CA GLY A 304 -16.56 8.59 -33.49
C GLY A 304 -15.49 8.51 -34.61
N GLU A 305 -15.67 9.22 -35.70
CA GLU A 305 -14.64 9.35 -36.73
C GLU A 305 -13.38 9.99 -36.15
N MET A 306 -12.21 9.44 -36.46
CA MET A 306 -10.94 10.00 -36.05
C MET A 306 -10.78 11.42 -36.61
N GLY A 307 -10.70 12.39 -35.69
CA GLY A 307 -10.49 13.80 -36.02
C GLY A 307 -11.59 14.76 -35.56
N GLY A 308 -12.75 14.26 -35.17
CA GLY A 308 -13.86 15.04 -34.68
C GLY A 308 -14.73 14.24 -33.70
N CYS A 309 -14.09 13.50 -32.80
CA CYS A 309 -14.78 12.58 -31.88
C CYS A 309 -15.74 13.34 -30.96
N GLU A 310 -16.99 13.45 -31.33
CA GLU A 310 -18.09 13.84 -30.46
C GLU A 310 -18.47 12.69 -29.51
N VAL A 311 -18.16 11.44 -29.91
CA VAL A 311 -18.45 10.22 -29.14
C VAL A 311 -17.16 9.44 -28.94
N LEU A 312 -16.85 9.13 -27.68
CA LEU A 312 -15.67 8.40 -27.27
C LEU A 312 -16.06 6.98 -26.79
N PRO A 313 -15.16 6.00 -26.90
CA PRO A 313 -15.45 4.63 -26.45
C PRO A 313 -15.73 4.57 -24.95
N ASN A 314 -16.51 3.58 -24.53
CA ASN A 314 -16.85 3.39 -23.11
C ASN A 314 -15.62 3.28 -22.21
N TYR A 315 -14.54 2.68 -22.69
CA TYR A 315 -13.27 2.62 -22.00
C TYR A 315 -12.70 4.01 -21.62
N PHE A 316 -12.91 5.02 -22.46
CA PHE A 316 -12.52 6.40 -22.15
C PHE A 316 -13.36 6.97 -20.98
N TYR A 317 -14.67 6.74 -21.01
CA TYR A 317 -15.57 7.26 -20.00
C TYR A 317 -15.33 6.65 -18.60
N LEU A 318 -14.77 5.43 -18.53
CA LEU A 318 -14.40 4.79 -17.26
C LEU A 318 -13.36 5.63 -16.48
N PHE A 319 -12.51 6.38 -17.17
CA PHE A 319 -11.47 7.22 -16.56
C PHE A 319 -11.89 8.67 -16.29
N LEU A 320 -13.16 9.01 -16.52
CA LEU A 320 -13.67 10.32 -16.17
C LEU A 320 -14.11 10.37 -14.70
N PRO A 321 -14.08 11.56 -14.05
CA PRO A 321 -14.52 11.72 -12.67
C PRO A 321 -15.94 11.22 -12.40
N THR A 322 -16.80 11.19 -13.40
CA THR A 322 -18.18 10.68 -13.32
C THR A 322 -18.25 9.18 -13.07
N ALA A 323 -17.20 8.42 -13.39
CA ALA A 323 -17.10 6.98 -13.17
C ALA A 323 -16.36 6.61 -11.88
N ASN A 324 -15.89 7.55 -11.09
CA ASN A 324 -15.12 7.27 -9.86
C ASN A 324 -15.84 6.40 -8.84
N ALA A 325 -17.18 6.35 -8.88
CA ALA A 325 -18.00 5.52 -8.01
C ALA A 325 -18.45 4.21 -8.69
N ASP A 326 -17.98 3.92 -9.89
CA ASP A 326 -18.34 2.70 -10.58
C ASP A 326 -17.77 1.47 -9.86
N PRO A 327 -18.59 0.43 -9.60
CA PRO A 327 -18.14 -0.74 -8.86
C PRO A 327 -17.06 -1.57 -9.56
N GLU A 328 -16.82 -1.41 -10.87
CA GLU A 328 -15.67 -2.02 -11.53
C GLU A 328 -14.35 -1.57 -10.88
N LEU A 329 -14.29 -0.34 -10.37
CA LEU A 329 -13.15 0.20 -9.62
C LEU A 329 -13.13 -0.29 -8.18
N MET A 330 -12.98 -1.60 -7.98
CA MET A 330 -13.07 -2.26 -6.66
C MET A 330 -12.06 -1.78 -5.62
N VAL A 331 -10.91 -1.32 -6.07
CA VAL A 331 -9.82 -0.82 -5.22
C VAL A 331 -9.24 0.44 -5.84
N GLY A 332 -9.32 1.55 -5.13
CA GLY A 332 -8.81 2.82 -5.60
C GLY A 332 -8.50 3.75 -4.43
N PHE A 333 -7.52 4.63 -4.65
CA PHE A 333 -7.21 5.70 -3.70
C PHE A 333 -7.77 7.02 -4.22
N THR A 334 -8.60 7.66 -3.42
CA THR A 334 -9.14 8.97 -3.77
C THR A 334 -8.10 10.06 -3.55
N HIS A 335 -8.00 10.96 -4.51
CA HIS A 335 -7.21 12.18 -4.42
C HIS A 335 -8.14 13.36 -4.14
N GLY A 336 -7.66 14.36 -3.42
CA GLY A 336 -8.51 15.42 -2.85
C GLY A 336 -9.13 16.42 -3.86
N GLY A 337 -8.94 16.24 -5.16
CA GLY A 337 -9.48 17.14 -6.18
C GLY A 337 -8.67 18.42 -6.38
N THR A 338 -9.20 19.29 -7.23
CA THR A 338 -8.52 20.52 -7.65
C THR A 338 -8.19 21.44 -6.46
N GLY A 339 -6.96 21.92 -6.42
CA GLY A 339 -6.51 22.89 -5.40
C GLY A 339 -6.08 22.28 -4.06
N THR A 340 -6.21 20.97 -3.86
CA THR A 340 -5.81 20.31 -2.60
C THR A 340 -4.33 19.95 -2.53
N GLY A 341 -3.61 19.99 -3.66
CA GLY A 341 -2.23 19.49 -3.76
C GLY A 341 -2.09 17.98 -3.66
N GLN A 342 -3.21 17.24 -3.76
CA GLN A 342 -3.28 15.79 -3.59
C GLN A 342 -3.40 15.03 -4.92
N GLY A 343 -3.29 15.71 -6.06
CA GLY A 343 -3.34 15.10 -7.38
C GLY A 343 -2.06 14.38 -7.76
N GLU A 344 -2.15 13.49 -8.75
CA GLU A 344 -1.00 12.88 -9.40
C GLU A 344 -0.53 13.69 -10.61
N GLU A 345 0.74 13.53 -10.97
CA GLU A 345 1.37 14.28 -12.06
C GLU A 345 1.21 13.61 -13.43
N LEU A 346 0.11 12.88 -13.66
CA LEU A 346 -0.14 12.16 -14.93
C LEU A 346 -0.02 13.05 -16.15
N MET A 347 -0.60 14.25 -16.07
CA MET A 347 -0.53 15.22 -17.19
C MET A 347 0.91 15.62 -17.49
N ARG A 348 1.72 15.83 -16.47
CA ARG A 348 3.14 16.15 -16.65
C ARG A 348 3.89 15.01 -17.31
N ASP A 349 3.63 13.78 -16.88
CA ASP A 349 4.41 12.63 -17.28
C ASP A 349 3.99 12.07 -18.64
N PHE A 350 2.71 12.07 -18.97
CA PHE A 350 2.17 11.50 -20.22
C PHE A 350 1.72 12.52 -21.26
N GLY A 351 1.44 13.76 -20.85
CA GLY A 351 1.04 14.80 -21.79
C GLY A 351 2.15 15.18 -22.77
N THR A 352 1.77 15.74 -23.91
CA THR A 352 2.73 16.21 -24.90
C THR A 352 3.43 17.50 -24.43
N ARG A 353 4.64 17.74 -24.88
CA ARG A 353 5.37 18.98 -24.56
C ARG A 353 4.70 20.26 -25.06
N ALA A 354 3.75 20.11 -25.98
CA ALA A 354 2.94 21.24 -26.47
C ALA A 354 1.94 21.73 -25.41
N THR A 355 1.64 20.93 -24.39
CA THR A 355 0.74 21.29 -23.29
C THR A 355 1.55 21.90 -22.15
N GLU A 356 1.09 23.03 -21.61
CA GLU A 356 1.75 23.71 -20.52
C GLU A 356 1.93 22.77 -19.31
N GLY A 357 3.16 22.75 -18.74
CA GLY A 357 3.51 21.88 -17.61
C GLY A 357 3.80 20.42 -17.95
N SER A 358 3.53 19.98 -19.19
CA SER A 358 3.76 18.62 -19.63
C SER A 358 5.21 18.37 -20.07
N GLN A 359 5.73 17.20 -19.74
CA GLN A 359 7.11 16.78 -20.07
C GLN A 359 7.18 15.63 -21.09
N GLY A 360 6.09 14.89 -21.29
CA GLY A 360 6.03 13.75 -22.19
C GLY A 360 7.03 12.64 -21.83
N TRP A 361 7.12 12.31 -20.56
CA TRP A 361 8.08 11.35 -20.06
C TRP A 361 7.71 9.91 -20.35
N GLY A 362 6.43 9.55 -20.17
CA GLY A 362 5.89 8.22 -20.44
C GLY A 362 5.41 8.09 -21.87
N GLN A 363 5.81 7.05 -22.56
CA GLN A 363 5.40 6.76 -23.94
C GLN A 363 5.10 5.27 -24.09
N PRO A 364 4.01 4.89 -24.79
CA PRO A 364 3.75 3.50 -25.12
C PRO A 364 4.85 2.98 -26.06
N ARG A 365 5.20 1.71 -25.89
CA ARG A 365 6.08 1.01 -26.83
C ARG A 365 5.28 0.50 -28.01
N ALA A 366 5.94 0.31 -29.15
CA ALA A 366 5.33 -0.29 -30.33
C ALA A 366 4.74 -1.67 -30.05
N GLU A 367 5.35 -2.42 -29.11
CA GLU A 367 4.85 -3.72 -28.63
C GLU A 367 3.42 -3.63 -28.08
N LEU A 368 3.13 -2.59 -27.29
CA LEU A 368 1.78 -2.34 -26.78
C LEU A 368 0.81 -2.05 -27.93
N ALA A 369 1.19 -1.16 -28.85
CA ALA A 369 0.34 -0.81 -30.00
C ALA A 369 0.01 -2.05 -30.85
N ASN A 370 0.99 -2.93 -31.06
CA ASN A 370 0.82 -4.16 -31.84
C ASN A 370 -0.12 -5.19 -31.19
N ARG A 371 -0.43 -5.04 -29.89
CA ARG A 371 -1.36 -5.94 -29.17
C ARG A 371 -2.83 -5.54 -29.28
N TYR A 372 -3.11 -4.34 -29.77
CA TYR A 372 -4.50 -3.95 -30.02
C TYR A 372 -5.05 -4.66 -31.26
N GLN A 373 -6.26 -5.19 -31.14
CA GLN A 373 -6.96 -5.85 -32.22
C GLN A 373 -7.79 -4.83 -33.01
N SER A 374 -7.87 -5.02 -34.32
CA SER A 374 -8.87 -4.34 -35.14
C SER A 374 -10.27 -4.89 -34.84
N THR A 375 -11.23 -4.01 -34.57
CA THR A 375 -12.64 -4.39 -34.38
C THR A 375 -13.28 -4.93 -35.66
N VAL A 376 -12.70 -4.62 -36.82
CA VAL A 376 -13.24 -5.05 -38.11
C VAL A 376 -12.72 -6.42 -38.56
N THR A 377 -11.44 -6.71 -38.28
CA THR A 377 -10.80 -7.91 -38.85
C THR A 377 -10.37 -8.93 -37.78
N VAL A 378 -10.49 -8.59 -36.50
CA VAL A 378 -9.96 -9.39 -35.37
C VAL A 378 -8.46 -9.70 -35.51
N ILE A 379 -7.75 -8.95 -36.34
CA ILE A 379 -6.32 -9.08 -36.55
C ILE A 379 -5.62 -8.02 -35.72
N PHE A 380 -4.51 -8.40 -35.07
CA PHE A 380 -3.67 -7.43 -34.39
C PHE A 380 -3.17 -6.36 -35.36
N ALA A 381 -3.25 -5.10 -34.94
CA ALA A 381 -2.67 -4.01 -35.72
C ALA A 381 -1.15 -4.25 -35.84
N ARG A 382 -0.67 -4.56 -37.02
CA ARG A 382 0.75 -4.59 -37.35
C ARG A 382 1.06 -3.32 -38.14
N ASN A 383 1.97 -2.54 -37.67
CA ASN A 383 2.62 -1.50 -38.42
C ASN A 383 3.72 -2.10 -39.29
#